data_a4682f008991b492eef388f0797e0929
#
_entry.id   a4682f008991b492eef388f0797e0929
#
_cell.length_a   1.000
_cell.length_b   1.000
_cell.length_c   1.000
_cell.angle_alpha   90.00
_cell.angle_beta   90.00
_cell.angle_gamma   90.00
#
_symmetry.space_group_name_H-M   'P 1'
#
loop_
_entity.id
_entity.type
_entity.pdbx_description
1 polymer ?
#
loop_
_entity_poly.entity_id
_entity_poly.type
_entity_poly.pdbx_seq_one_letter_code
_entity_poly.pdbx_strand_id
1 'polypeptide(L)'
;NNGWDTRLKSLFGGAEFISKNYILKGQDTVYLQKFDVDASYNGLYYHQYQQNITAPMSEGAQIRTAYNRVGALENPFVFKIPVYNNMPATACASPDSGNSSSGQVDPDTIPEEQTQKLRAFVVRLYQDALGRTSYEDSEIDYWYEALRKGDKTGAEVAQGFFFSDEFRNKELGNKDYIEVLYKVMFDRTADEGGMDNWMAKLNMGMSREYVYRGFANSEEFANVCSQYGVIQGTVTLGSYRDQNEGVTSFVNRLYNKLLDRQGEDDGIENWCKTILTKTDTTENVAHGFVFSQEFLNRETSNEDFVKIMYRTFLDREYDEAGLEDWVGRLNSGTDREEVFRGFVRSTEFHELMKAYGVE
;
A
#
# COMPACT_ATOMS: atom_id res chain seq x y z
N ASN A 1 25.05 12.61 8.86
CA ASN A 1 23.84 13.44 8.72
C ASN A 1 24.05 14.37 7.51
N ASN A 2 23.49 14.00 6.35
CA ASN A 2 23.77 14.66 5.06
C ASN A 2 23.00 15.98 4.88
N GLY A 3 22.28 16.47 5.89
CA GLY A 3 21.49 17.71 5.80
C GLY A 3 20.29 17.62 4.84
N TRP A 4 19.80 16.43 4.54
CA TRP A 4 18.66 16.21 3.63
C TRP A 4 17.35 16.31 4.42
N ASP A 5 17.06 17.51 4.91
CA ASP A 5 15.93 17.82 5.81
C ASP A 5 14.67 18.31 5.07
N THR A 6 14.75 18.48 3.75
CA THR A 6 13.61 18.80 2.90
C THR A 6 13.57 17.88 1.67
N ARG A 7 12.37 17.70 1.09
CA ARG A 7 12.18 16.89 -0.13
C ARG A 7 13.12 17.34 -1.27
N LEU A 8 13.28 18.63 -1.45
CA LEU A 8 14.14 19.19 -2.51
C LEU A 8 15.63 18.92 -2.23
N LYS A 9 16.09 19.14 -1.00
CA LYS A 9 17.46 18.80 -0.60
C LYS A 9 17.74 17.31 -0.70
N SER A 10 16.79 16.45 -0.36
CA SER A 10 16.92 14.99 -0.52
C SER A 10 17.04 14.60 -1.99
N LEU A 11 16.29 15.20 -2.90
CA LEU A 11 16.37 14.93 -4.33
C LEU A 11 17.72 15.38 -4.91
N PHE A 12 18.14 16.61 -4.64
CA PHE A 12 19.43 17.12 -5.13
C PHE A 12 20.61 16.37 -4.49
N GLY A 13 20.56 16.11 -3.18
CA GLY A 13 21.61 15.38 -2.48
C GLY A 13 21.71 13.92 -2.96
N GLY A 14 20.58 13.26 -3.22
CA GLY A 14 20.52 11.92 -3.80
C GLY A 14 21.10 11.87 -5.21
N ALA A 15 20.72 12.83 -6.07
CA ALA A 15 21.26 12.94 -7.42
C ALA A 15 22.77 13.20 -7.41
N GLU A 16 23.25 14.10 -6.54
CA GLU A 16 24.67 14.40 -6.38
C GLU A 16 25.45 13.17 -5.86
N PHE A 17 24.87 12.44 -4.90
CA PHE A 17 25.47 11.22 -4.37
C PHE A 17 25.64 10.16 -5.45
N ILE A 18 24.60 9.89 -6.24
CA ILE A 18 24.64 8.92 -7.35
C ILE A 18 25.65 9.39 -8.41
N SER A 19 25.62 10.68 -8.79
CA SER A 19 26.56 11.22 -9.76
C SER A 19 28.02 11.02 -9.32
N LYS A 20 28.38 11.44 -8.11
CA LYS A 20 29.77 11.40 -7.62
C LYS A 20 30.27 9.99 -7.31
N ASN A 21 29.40 9.12 -6.78
CA ASN A 21 29.83 7.82 -6.29
C ASN A 21 29.70 6.70 -7.32
N TYR A 22 28.87 6.89 -8.34
CA TYR A 22 28.61 5.88 -9.37
C TYR A 22 28.89 6.40 -10.78
N ILE A 23 28.13 7.39 -11.28
CA ILE A 23 28.19 7.81 -12.69
C ILE A 23 29.58 8.30 -13.09
N LEU A 24 30.18 9.21 -12.32
CA LEU A 24 31.53 9.74 -12.58
C LEU A 24 32.65 8.72 -12.38
N LYS A 25 32.32 7.53 -11.88
CA LYS A 25 33.24 6.40 -11.71
C LYS A 25 32.98 5.28 -12.72
N GLY A 26 32.25 5.57 -13.80
CA GLY A 26 31.98 4.61 -14.87
C GLY A 26 30.73 3.73 -14.64
N GLN A 27 30.12 3.78 -13.47
CA GLN A 27 28.90 3.04 -13.17
C GLN A 27 27.68 3.86 -13.60
N ASP A 28 27.59 4.20 -14.87
CA ASP A 28 26.59 5.11 -15.44
C ASP A 28 25.32 4.42 -15.99
N THR A 29 25.22 3.11 -15.81
CA THR A 29 24.01 2.34 -16.10
C THR A 29 23.50 1.65 -14.84
N VAL A 30 22.20 1.32 -14.81
CA VAL A 30 21.59 0.56 -13.71
C VAL A 30 22.32 -0.77 -13.47
N TYR A 31 22.76 -1.42 -14.54
CA TYR A 31 23.55 -2.66 -14.45
C TYR A 31 24.90 -2.42 -13.78
N LEU A 32 25.68 -1.43 -14.27
CA LEU A 32 27.01 -1.13 -13.72
C LEU A 32 26.98 -0.58 -12.30
N GLN A 33 25.91 0.10 -11.89
CA GLN A 33 25.70 0.52 -10.51
C GLN A 33 25.54 -0.67 -9.56
N LYS A 34 25.04 -1.78 -10.03
CA LYS A 34 24.83 -3.00 -9.24
C LYS A 34 25.97 -3.98 -9.32
N PHE A 35 26.58 -4.08 -10.49
CA PHE A 35 27.67 -4.98 -10.79
C PHE A 35 28.86 -4.14 -11.28
N ASP A 36 29.79 -3.86 -10.39
CA ASP A 36 31.01 -3.11 -10.71
C ASP A 36 32.00 -4.02 -11.44
N VAL A 37 31.84 -4.13 -12.73
CA VAL A 37 32.61 -5.03 -13.61
C VAL A 37 33.50 -4.27 -14.61
N ASP A 38 33.56 -2.94 -14.53
CA ASP A 38 34.44 -2.10 -15.36
C ASP A 38 35.71 -1.74 -14.59
N ALA A 39 36.81 -2.43 -14.89
CA ALA A 39 38.10 -2.22 -14.26
C ALA A 39 38.80 -0.90 -14.62
N SER A 40 38.27 -0.13 -15.59
CA SER A 40 38.92 1.09 -16.10
C SER A 40 38.85 2.28 -15.13
N TYR A 41 38.03 2.24 -14.09
CA TYR A 41 37.84 3.35 -13.15
C TYR A 41 38.45 3.11 -11.75
N ASN A 42 37.97 2.15 -10.98
CA ASN A 42 38.33 1.97 -9.58
C ASN A 42 38.78 0.55 -9.22
N GLY A 43 39.00 -0.32 -10.19
CA GLY A 43 39.13 -1.75 -9.96
C GLY A 43 37.75 -2.41 -9.89
N LEU A 44 37.72 -3.74 -9.93
CA LEU A 44 36.50 -4.52 -9.98
C LEU A 44 35.87 -4.64 -8.60
N TYR A 45 34.52 -4.67 -8.56
CA TYR A 45 33.69 -5.01 -7.40
C TYR A 45 33.74 -4.03 -6.23
N TYR A 46 34.13 -2.79 -6.46
CA TYR A 46 34.30 -1.79 -5.38
C TYR A 46 32.97 -1.31 -4.79
N HIS A 47 31.96 -1.05 -5.63
CA HIS A 47 30.61 -0.61 -5.25
C HIS A 47 29.52 -1.60 -5.65
N GLN A 48 29.84 -2.87 -5.65
CA GLN A 48 28.89 -3.91 -5.97
C GLN A 48 27.99 -4.20 -4.77
N TYR A 49 26.69 -3.93 -4.89
CA TYR A 49 25.73 -4.21 -3.83
C TYR A 49 24.69 -5.26 -4.21
N GLN A 50 24.69 -5.72 -5.45
CA GLN A 50 23.76 -6.76 -5.90
C GLN A 50 24.45 -8.10 -5.97
N GLN A 51 23.88 -9.11 -5.28
CA GLN A 51 24.35 -10.49 -5.33
C GLN A 51 23.47 -11.39 -6.20
N ASN A 52 22.23 -10.96 -6.48
CA ASN A 52 21.29 -11.70 -7.30
C ASN A 52 21.53 -11.41 -8.78
N ILE A 53 22.08 -12.37 -9.51
CA ILE A 53 22.40 -12.26 -10.94
C ILE A 53 21.16 -12.16 -11.84
N THR A 54 19.96 -12.49 -11.34
CA THR A 54 18.70 -12.36 -12.08
C THR A 54 18.01 -11.01 -11.87
N ALA A 55 18.47 -10.20 -10.91
CA ALA A 55 17.89 -8.89 -10.62
C ALA A 55 17.84 -7.94 -11.84
N PRO A 56 18.87 -7.87 -12.71
CA PRO A 56 18.82 -7.00 -13.88
C PRO A 56 17.67 -7.32 -14.83
N MET A 57 17.26 -8.58 -14.89
CA MET A 57 16.16 -9.02 -15.75
C MET A 57 14.81 -8.49 -15.23
N SER A 58 14.56 -8.61 -13.92
CA SER A 58 13.34 -8.09 -13.30
C SER A 58 13.26 -6.57 -13.36
N GLU A 59 14.38 -5.88 -13.15
CA GLU A 59 14.44 -4.42 -13.23
C GLU A 59 14.32 -3.88 -14.65
N GLY A 60 14.93 -4.56 -15.62
CA GLY A 60 14.76 -4.22 -17.04
C GLY A 60 13.29 -4.30 -17.46
N ALA A 61 12.56 -5.31 -16.96
CA ALA A 61 11.13 -5.43 -17.19
C ALA A 61 10.32 -4.31 -16.50
N GLN A 62 10.69 -3.91 -15.28
CA GLN A 62 10.06 -2.77 -14.58
C GLN A 62 10.31 -1.45 -15.32
N ILE A 63 11.54 -1.21 -15.79
CA ILE A 63 11.89 -0.01 -16.57
C ILE A 63 11.10 0.03 -17.88
N ARG A 64 11.03 -1.10 -18.61
CA ARG A 64 10.21 -1.21 -19.82
C ARG A 64 8.75 -0.88 -19.55
N THR A 65 8.18 -1.43 -18.47
CA THR A 65 6.79 -1.15 -18.08
C THR A 65 6.58 0.34 -17.78
N ALA A 66 7.52 0.96 -17.04
CA ALA A 66 7.45 2.38 -16.74
C ALA A 66 7.50 3.26 -17.99
N TYR A 67 8.37 2.95 -18.94
CA TYR A 67 8.45 3.68 -20.23
C TYR A 67 7.20 3.45 -21.08
N ASN A 68 6.65 2.24 -21.10
CA ASN A 68 5.40 1.95 -21.81
C ASN A 68 4.24 2.80 -21.27
N ARG A 69 4.10 2.91 -19.96
CA ARG A 69 3.04 3.71 -19.31
C ARG A 69 3.07 5.19 -19.68
N VAL A 70 4.24 5.74 -19.96
CA VAL A 70 4.41 7.16 -20.34
C VAL A 70 4.60 7.36 -21.84
N GLY A 71 4.42 6.31 -22.65
CA GLY A 71 4.57 6.38 -24.10
C GLY A 71 6.01 6.63 -24.57
N ALA A 72 7.02 6.30 -23.75
CA ALA A 72 8.41 6.61 -24.02
C ALA A 72 9.20 5.48 -24.71
N LEU A 73 8.57 4.34 -25.02
CA LEU A 73 9.25 3.21 -25.69
C LEU A 73 9.71 3.54 -27.12
N GLU A 74 9.06 4.50 -27.77
CA GLU A 74 9.42 4.96 -29.13
C GLU A 74 10.56 5.99 -29.13
N ASN A 75 11.04 6.40 -27.96
CA ASN A 75 12.16 7.32 -27.87
C ASN A 75 13.49 6.61 -28.24
N PRO A 76 14.46 7.32 -28.82
CA PRO A 76 15.77 6.74 -29.07
C PRO A 76 16.48 6.43 -27.77
N PHE A 77 16.95 5.18 -27.61
CA PHE A 77 17.76 4.74 -26.46
C PHE A 77 19.19 4.46 -26.89
N VAL A 78 20.13 4.73 -25.98
CA VAL A 78 21.51 4.27 -26.10
C VAL A 78 21.72 3.12 -25.10
N PHE A 79 22.03 1.94 -25.62
CA PHE A 79 22.32 0.77 -24.81
C PHE A 79 23.84 0.61 -24.66
N LYS A 80 24.31 0.52 -23.41
CA LYS A 80 25.66 0.08 -23.08
C LYS A 80 25.62 -1.38 -22.69
N ILE A 81 26.19 -2.24 -23.53
CA ILE A 81 26.21 -3.69 -23.32
C ILE A 81 27.64 -4.06 -22.89
N PRO A 82 27.86 -4.51 -21.63
CA PRO A 82 29.16 -4.98 -21.21
C PRO A 82 29.59 -6.21 -22.02
N VAL A 83 30.79 -6.17 -22.57
CA VAL A 83 31.41 -7.30 -23.26
C VAL A 83 32.58 -7.77 -22.39
N TYR A 84 32.49 -8.97 -21.88
CA TYR A 84 33.50 -9.54 -21.01
C TYR A 84 34.67 -10.11 -21.83
N ASN A 85 35.88 -9.96 -21.28
CA ASN A 85 37.08 -10.58 -21.86
C ASN A 85 36.95 -12.14 -21.79
N ASN A 86 37.42 -12.80 -22.82
CA ASN A 86 37.38 -14.26 -22.93
C ASN A 86 35.96 -14.88 -23.02
N MET A 87 35.02 -14.12 -23.51
CA MET A 87 33.70 -14.69 -23.84
C MET A 87 33.88 -15.82 -24.87
N PRO A 88 33.14 -16.93 -24.74
CA PRO A 88 33.10 -17.97 -25.76
C PRO A 88 32.72 -17.41 -27.14
N ALA A 89 33.32 -17.92 -28.21
CA ALA A 89 32.98 -17.49 -29.57
C ALA A 89 31.51 -17.77 -29.96
N THR A 90 30.88 -18.71 -29.27
CA THR A 90 29.44 -18.99 -29.33
C THR A 90 28.83 -18.78 -27.97
N ALA A 91 27.64 -18.17 -27.95
CA ALA A 91 26.91 -18.00 -26.69
C ALA A 91 26.74 -19.38 -26.00
N CYS A 92 26.98 -19.43 -24.71
CA CYS A 92 26.64 -20.62 -23.91
C CYS A 92 25.14 -20.86 -24.06
N ALA A 93 24.76 -22.12 -24.29
CA ALA A 93 23.37 -22.48 -24.19
C ALA A 93 22.84 -22.13 -22.79
N SER A 94 21.62 -21.61 -22.71
CA SER A 94 20.96 -21.46 -21.40
C SER A 94 21.01 -22.78 -20.67
N PRO A 95 21.23 -22.83 -19.35
CA PRO A 95 21.21 -24.06 -18.58
C PRO A 95 19.98 -24.94 -18.82
N ASP A 96 18.90 -24.35 -19.30
CA ASP A 96 17.60 -24.99 -19.55
C ASP A 96 17.38 -25.39 -21.03
N SER A 97 18.35 -25.16 -21.94
CA SER A 97 18.19 -25.49 -23.35
C SER A 97 18.62 -26.94 -23.67
N GLY A 98 17.96 -27.90 -23.05
CA GLY A 98 17.90 -29.25 -23.52
C GLY A 98 16.98 -29.34 -24.73
N ASN A 99 17.57 -29.33 -25.94
CA ASN A 99 16.92 -29.61 -27.24
C ASN A 99 16.18 -28.43 -27.90
N SER A 100 16.87 -27.67 -28.74
CA SER A 100 16.20 -26.83 -29.74
C SER A 100 17.01 -26.77 -31.03
N SER A 101 16.42 -27.29 -32.07
CA SER A 101 16.78 -27.06 -33.47
C SER A 101 16.81 -25.56 -33.77
N SER A 102 17.79 -25.13 -34.60
CA SER A 102 17.98 -23.78 -35.14
C SER A 102 16.71 -23.23 -35.78
N GLY A 103 15.91 -22.53 -34.98
CA GLY A 103 14.81 -21.69 -35.41
C GLY A 103 15.03 -20.27 -34.91
N GLN A 104 14.77 -19.29 -35.75
CA GLN A 104 14.78 -17.89 -35.41
C GLN A 104 13.85 -17.71 -34.18
N VAL A 105 14.41 -17.33 -33.02
CA VAL A 105 13.62 -17.11 -31.81
C VAL A 105 12.87 -15.80 -32.01
N ASP A 106 11.57 -15.88 -32.10
CA ASP A 106 10.68 -14.73 -32.05
C ASP A 106 10.94 -14.00 -30.71
N PRO A 107 11.32 -12.71 -30.74
CA PRO A 107 11.60 -11.96 -29.50
C PRO A 107 10.39 -11.87 -28.57
N ASP A 108 9.19 -12.21 -29.04
CA ASP A 108 7.97 -12.30 -28.24
C ASP A 108 7.75 -13.65 -27.57
N THR A 109 8.60 -14.65 -27.85
CA THR A 109 8.48 -16.00 -27.28
C THR A 109 9.26 -16.08 -25.96
N ILE A 110 8.55 -16.20 -24.85
CA ILE A 110 9.16 -16.49 -23.55
C ILE A 110 9.32 -18.02 -23.37
N PRO A 111 10.32 -18.49 -22.56
CA PRO A 111 10.49 -19.91 -22.28
C PRO A 111 9.22 -20.56 -21.73
N GLU A 112 8.95 -21.80 -22.12
CA GLU A 112 7.77 -22.55 -21.67
C GLU A 112 7.66 -22.61 -20.14
N GLU A 113 8.78 -22.77 -19.41
CA GLU A 113 8.82 -22.73 -17.96
C GLU A 113 8.31 -21.39 -17.41
N GLN A 114 8.71 -20.28 -18.01
CA GLN A 114 8.25 -18.95 -17.60
C GLN A 114 6.77 -18.76 -17.92
N THR A 115 6.31 -19.26 -19.07
CA THR A 115 4.88 -19.27 -19.42
C THR A 115 4.07 -20.00 -18.36
N GLN A 116 4.51 -21.19 -17.98
CA GLN A 116 3.84 -21.99 -16.94
C GLN A 116 3.81 -21.30 -15.58
N LYS A 117 4.91 -20.65 -15.17
CA LYS A 117 4.97 -19.88 -13.92
C LYS A 117 3.99 -18.71 -13.92
N LEU A 118 3.94 -17.90 -14.99
CA LEU A 118 2.99 -16.78 -15.10
C LEU A 118 1.53 -17.29 -15.07
N ARG A 119 1.23 -18.35 -15.80
CA ARG A 119 -0.11 -18.96 -15.78
C ARG A 119 -0.46 -19.51 -14.39
N ALA A 120 0.49 -20.16 -13.72
CA ALA A 120 0.30 -20.70 -12.37
C ALA A 120 0.01 -19.57 -11.35
N PHE A 121 0.63 -18.40 -11.48
CA PHE A 121 0.29 -17.23 -10.67
C PHE A 121 -1.17 -16.83 -10.84
N VAL A 122 -1.65 -16.76 -12.07
CA VAL A 122 -3.06 -16.41 -12.37
C VAL A 122 -4.02 -17.49 -11.86
N VAL A 123 -3.73 -18.75 -12.11
CA VAL A 123 -4.53 -19.89 -11.63
C VAL A 123 -4.69 -19.86 -10.12
N ARG A 124 -3.62 -19.57 -9.40
CA ARG A 124 -3.66 -19.43 -7.94
C ARG A 124 -4.62 -18.34 -7.48
N LEU A 125 -4.71 -17.21 -8.18
CA LEU A 125 -5.67 -16.16 -7.87
C LEU A 125 -7.12 -16.64 -8.04
N TYR A 126 -7.43 -17.39 -9.11
CA TYR A 126 -8.76 -18.00 -9.27
C TYR A 126 -9.08 -18.99 -8.17
N GLN A 127 -8.12 -19.83 -7.78
CA GLN A 127 -8.32 -20.86 -6.78
C GLN A 127 -8.39 -20.30 -5.36
N ASP A 128 -7.38 -19.55 -4.94
CA ASP A 128 -7.23 -19.11 -3.55
C ASP A 128 -8.05 -17.86 -3.22
N ALA A 129 -8.19 -16.89 -4.15
CA ALA A 129 -9.02 -15.72 -3.90
C ALA A 129 -10.50 -15.99 -4.19
N LEU A 130 -10.81 -16.52 -5.38
CA LEU A 130 -12.20 -16.74 -5.77
C LEU A 130 -12.76 -18.10 -5.34
N GLY A 131 -11.91 -19.05 -4.95
CA GLY A 131 -12.33 -20.41 -4.57
C GLY A 131 -12.82 -21.24 -5.76
N ARG A 132 -12.43 -20.87 -6.99
CA ARG A 132 -12.85 -21.59 -8.19
C ARG A 132 -12.04 -22.87 -8.36
N THR A 133 -12.72 -23.94 -8.72
CA THR A 133 -12.11 -25.23 -9.10
C THR A 133 -12.06 -25.42 -10.62
N SER A 134 -12.71 -24.55 -11.38
CA SER A 134 -12.72 -24.51 -12.84
C SER A 134 -12.67 -23.07 -13.34
N TYR A 135 -12.02 -22.87 -14.45
CA TYR A 135 -11.86 -21.60 -15.16
C TYR A 135 -11.64 -21.90 -16.64
N GLU A 136 -12.00 -20.98 -17.52
CA GLU A 136 -11.75 -21.09 -18.95
C GLU A 136 -10.32 -20.68 -19.27
N ASP A 137 -9.70 -21.33 -20.27
CA ASP A 137 -8.34 -20.98 -20.70
C ASP A 137 -8.25 -19.51 -21.13
N SER A 138 -9.28 -18.97 -21.74
CA SER A 138 -9.36 -17.55 -22.13
C SER A 138 -9.29 -16.57 -20.95
N GLU A 139 -9.80 -16.95 -19.78
CA GLU A 139 -9.71 -16.14 -18.56
C GLU A 139 -8.27 -16.09 -18.06
N ILE A 140 -7.58 -17.22 -18.09
CA ILE A 140 -6.15 -17.30 -17.75
C ILE A 140 -5.31 -16.52 -18.76
N ASP A 141 -5.57 -16.70 -20.06
CA ASP A 141 -4.83 -16.07 -21.15
C ASP A 141 -4.91 -14.53 -21.07
N TYR A 142 -6.05 -13.97 -20.70
CA TYR A 142 -6.21 -12.51 -20.53
C TYR A 142 -5.20 -11.92 -19.52
N TRP A 143 -5.12 -12.51 -18.33
CA TRP A 143 -4.21 -12.05 -17.29
C TRP A 143 -2.75 -12.41 -17.58
N TYR A 144 -2.52 -13.61 -18.11
CA TYR A 144 -1.21 -14.06 -18.54
C TYR A 144 -0.59 -13.11 -19.56
N GLU A 145 -1.34 -12.74 -20.60
CA GLU A 145 -0.86 -11.81 -21.63
C GLU A 145 -0.54 -10.43 -21.05
N ALA A 146 -1.36 -9.94 -20.12
CA ALA A 146 -1.10 -8.67 -19.46
C ALA A 146 0.19 -8.71 -18.59
N LEU A 147 0.43 -9.82 -17.89
CA LEU A 147 1.68 -10.02 -17.13
C LEU A 147 2.88 -10.20 -18.06
N ARG A 148 2.75 -11.01 -19.10
CA ARG A 148 3.81 -11.28 -20.08
C ARG A 148 4.31 -10.02 -20.79
N LYS A 149 3.38 -9.19 -21.21
CA LYS A 149 3.68 -7.90 -21.88
C LYS A 149 4.14 -6.80 -20.92
N GLY A 150 3.99 -7.03 -19.61
CA GLY A 150 4.25 -6.01 -18.61
C GLY A 150 3.19 -4.89 -18.58
N ASP A 151 2.02 -5.12 -19.18
CA ASP A 151 0.89 -4.18 -19.14
C ASP A 151 0.29 -4.09 -17.75
N LYS A 152 0.43 -5.17 -16.97
CA LYS A 152 0.04 -5.23 -15.56
C LYS A 152 1.11 -5.92 -14.70
N THR A 153 1.17 -5.49 -13.46
CA THR A 153 2.00 -6.08 -12.41
C THR A 153 1.23 -7.11 -11.60
N GLY A 154 1.92 -7.93 -10.80
CA GLY A 154 1.27 -8.90 -9.93
C GLY A 154 0.29 -8.25 -8.95
N ALA A 155 0.65 -7.09 -8.40
CA ALA A 155 -0.23 -6.31 -7.54
C ALA A 155 -1.48 -5.81 -8.28
N GLU A 156 -1.36 -5.33 -9.52
CA GLU A 156 -2.53 -4.88 -10.30
C GLU A 156 -3.44 -6.04 -10.72
N VAL A 157 -2.85 -7.19 -11.03
CA VAL A 157 -3.64 -8.39 -11.34
C VAL A 157 -4.36 -8.87 -10.10
N ALA A 158 -3.68 -9.06 -8.98
CA ALA A 158 -4.31 -9.47 -7.72
C ALA A 158 -5.38 -8.48 -7.27
N GLN A 159 -5.16 -7.16 -7.45
CA GLN A 159 -6.16 -6.12 -7.18
C GLN A 159 -7.44 -6.35 -7.97
N GLY A 160 -7.33 -6.74 -9.25
CA GLY A 160 -8.47 -7.06 -10.08
C GLY A 160 -9.32 -8.22 -9.55
N PHE A 161 -8.71 -9.16 -8.82
CA PHE A 161 -9.42 -10.26 -8.17
C PHE A 161 -10.06 -9.83 -6.85
N PHE A 162 -9.31 -9.21 -5.93
CA PHE A 162 -9.78 -8.82 -4.60
C PHE A 162 -10.87 -7.75 -4.61
N PHE A 163 -10.95 -6.94 -5.66
CA PHE A 163 -11.97 -5.90 -5.79
C PHE A 163 -12.97 -6.17 -6.94
N SER A 164 -12.98 -7.40 -7.47
CA SER A 164 -14.02 -7.86 -8.40
C SER A 164 -15.39 -8.00 -7.71
N ASP A 165 -16.45 -7.88 -8.49
CA ASP A 165 -17.80 -8.15 -7.98
C ASP A 165 -17.94 -9.58 -7.46
N GLU A 166 -17.27 -10.55 -8.10
CA GLU A 166 -17.28 -11.94 -7.64
C GLU A 166 -16.69 -12.10 -6.25
N PHE A 167 -15.57 -11.43 -5.96
CA PHE A 167 -14.96 -11.47 -4.64
C PHE A 167 -15.81 -10.73 -3.60
N ARG A 168 -16.34 -9.56 -3.96
CA ARG A 168 -17.24 -8.76 -3.09
C ARG A 168 -18.51 -9.53 -2.72
N ASN A 169 -19.08 -10.26 -3.67
CA ASN A 169 -20.30 -11.07 -3.46
C ASN A 169 -20.10 -12.26 -2.50
N LYS A 170 -18.85 -12.55 -2.09
CA LYS A 170 -18.58 -13.52 -1.00
C LYS A 170 -18.96 -12.95 0.38
N GLU A 171 -19.12 -11.64 0.50
CA GLU A 171 -19.48 -10.93 1.73
C GLU A 171 -18.62 -11.33 2.94
N LEU A 172 -17.31 -11.55 2.72
CA LEU A 172 -16.37 -11.99 3.75
C LEU A 172 -16.30 -10.96 4.88
N GLY A 173 -16.30 -11.45 6.12
CA GLY A 173 -15.93 -10.65 7.28
C GLY A 173 -14.47 -10.16 7.21
N ASN A 174 -14.10 -9.18 8.02
CA ASN A 174 -12.76 -8.61 7.99
C ASN A 174 -11.67 -9.64 8.30
N LYS A 175 -11.93 -10.54 9.25
CA LYS A 175 -11.00 -11.62 9.60
C LYS A 175 -10.77 -12.56 8.41
N ASP A 176 -11.85 -13.03 7.78
CA ASP A 176 -11.77 -13.94 6.65
C ASP A 176 -11.10 -13.27 5.44
N TYR A 177 -11.36 -11.97 5.22
CA TYR A 177 -10.67 -11.16 4.22
C TYR A 177 -9.15 -11.15 4.42
N ILE A 178 -8.69 -10.93 5.66
CA ILE A 178 -7.27 -10.95 6.00
C ILE A 178 -6.68 -12.36 5.81
N GLU A 179 -7.38 -13.42 6.22
CA GLU A 179 -6.92 -14.79 6.01
C GLU A 179 -6.74 -15.12 4.53
N VAL A 180 -7.68 -14.69 3.67
CA VAL A 180 -7.56 -14.85 2.22
C VAL A 180 -6.37 -14.05 1.67
N LEU A 181 -6.13 -12.82 2.16
CA LEU A 181 -4.94 -12.06 1.78
C LEU A 181 -3.64 -12.79 2.12
N TYR A 182 -3.50 -13.30 3.33
CA TYR A 182 -2.33 -14.08 3.74
C TYR A 182 -2.14 -15.30 2.84
N LYS A 183 -3.22 -16.05 2.57
CA LYS A 183 -3.16 -17.23 1.71
C LYS A 183 -2.76 -16.88 0.28
N VAL A 184 -3.41 -15.86 -0.30
CA VAL A 184 -3.20 -15.47 -1.70
C VAL A 184 -1.89 -14.75 -1.91
N MET A 185 -1.56 -13.79 -1.06
CA MET A 185 -0.40 -12.93 -1.29
C MET A 185 0.89 -13.55 -0.75
N PHE A 186 0.83 -14.37 0.32
CA PHE A 186 2.01 -14.89 1.01
C PHE A 186 2.12 -16.42 1.03
N ASP A 187 1.09 -17.11 0.54
CA ASP A 187 0.99 -18.58 0.55
C ASP A 187 1.14 -19.22 1.94
N ARG A 188 0.63 -18.56 2.96
CA ARG A 188 0.61 -19.04 4.34
C ARG A 188 -0.64 -18.58 5.08
N THR A 189 -0.85 -19.10 6.26
CA THR A 189 -1.85 -18.60 7.21
C THR A 189 -1.35 -17.35 7.93
N ALA A 190 -2.29 -16.51 8.39
CA ALA A 190 -1.97 -15.39 9.25
C ALA A 190 -1.39 -15.87 10.59
N ASP A 191 -0.33 -15.21 11.06
CA ASP A 191 0.06 -15.31 12.46
C ASP A 191 -0.82 -14.38 13.33
N GLU A 192 -0.88 -14.64 14.64
CA GLU A 192 -1.73 -13.90 15.57
C GLU A 192 -1.43 -12.40 15.54
N GLY A 193 -0.14 -12.02 15.61
CA GLY A 193 0.26 -10.62 15.60
C GLY A 193 -0.07 -9.89 14.30
N GLY A 194 0.08 -10.56 13.17
CA GLY A 194 -0.30 -10.02 11.86
C GLY A 194 -1.81 -9.86 11.72
N MET A 195 -2.59 -10.85 12.16
CA MET A 195 -4.05 -10.76 12.20
C MET A 195 -4.51 -9.59 13.07
N ASP A 196 -4.01 -9.48 14.29
CA ASP A 196 -4.38 -8.42 15.22
C ASP A 196 -4.04 -7.03 14.68
N ASN A 197 -2.87 -6.88 14.08
CA ASN A 197 -2.44 -5.60 13.47
C ASN A 197 -3.42 -5.16 12.36
N TRP A 198 -3.73 -6.05 11.42
CA TRP A 198 -4.63 -5.68 10.31
C TRP A 198 -6.07 -5.50 10.76
N MET A 199 -6.55 -6.32 11.70
CA MET A 199 -7.87 -6.11 12.33
C MET A 199 -7.95 -4.76 13.03
N ALA A 200 -6.91 -4.35 13.75
CA ALA A 200 -6.86 -3.03 14.38
C ALA A 200 -7.00 -1.90 13.33
N LYS A 201 -6.30 -1.98 12.19
CA LYS A 201 -6.42 -0.99 11.11
C LYS A 201 -7.85 -0.89 10.56
N LEU A 202 -8.48 -2.03 10.26
CA LEU A 202 -9.88 -2.05 9.81
C LEU A 202 -10.84 -1.51 10.88
N ASN A 203 -10.62 -1.85 12.16
CA ASN A 203 -11.43 -1.35 13.28
C ASN A 203 -11.25 0.16 13.51
N MET A 204 -10.08 0.71 13.20
CA MET A 204 -9.83 2.16 13.19
C MET A 204 -10.56 2.87 12.04
N GLY A 205 -11.12 2.14 11.09
CA GLY A 205 -11.84 2.70 9.96
C GLY A 205 -11.07 2.74 8.65
N MET A 206 -9.83 2.21 8.61
CA MET A 206 -9.09 2.09 7.33
C MET A 206 -9.85 1.17 6.36
N SER A 207 -9.67 1.41 5.06
CA SER A 207 -10.35 0.60 4.05
C SER A 207 -9.68 -0.77 3.84
N ARG A 208 -10.37 -1.66 3.13
CA ARG A 208 -9.78 -2.92 2.67
C ARG A 208 -8.68 -2.68 1.62
N GLU A 209 -8.77 -1.60 0.84
CA GLU A 209 -7.72 -1.16 -0.07
C GLU A 209 -6.44 -0.79 0.68
N TYR A 210 -6.56 -0.14 1.84
CA TYR A 210 -5.43 0.16 2.70
C TYR A 210 -4.70 -1.12 3.13
N VAL A 211 -5.45 -2.11 3.63
CA VAL A 211 -4.88 -3.40 4.01
C VAL A 211 -4.25 -4.09 2.81
N TYR A 212 -4.98 -4.18 1.68
CA TYR A 212 -4.47 -4.75 0.45
C TYR A 212 -3.15 -4.11 0.00
N ARG A 213 -3.04 -2.79 0.02
CA ARG A 213 -1.79 -2.07 -0.29
C ARG A 213 -0.63 -2.53 0.58
N GLY A 214 -0.89 -2.74 1.88
CA GLY A 214 0.13 -3.22 2.81
C GLY A 214 0.68 -4.59 2.39
N PHE A 215 -0.17 -5.51 1.96
CA PHE A 215 0.22 -6.80 1.41
C PHE A 215 0.92 -6.65 0.06
N ALA A 216 0.32 -5.93 -0.87
CA ALA A 216 0.80 -5.80 -2.25
C ALA A 216 2.17 -5.14 -2.35
N ASN A 217 2.51 -4.23 -1.43
CA ASN A 217 3.79 -3.51 -1.41
C ASN A 217 4.84 -4.16 -0.47
N SER A 218 4.53 -5.30 0.15
CA SER A 218 5.44 -5.96 1.08
C SER A 218 6.57 -6.70 0.36
N GLU A 219 7.68 -6.90 1.06
CA GLU A 219 8.80 -7.73 0.60
C GLU A 219 8.37 -9.20 0.47
N GLU A 220 7.45 -9.68 1.33
CA GLU A 220 6.95 -11.04 1.28
C GLU A 220 6.21 -11.32 -0.04
N PHE A 221 5.36 -10.39 -0.48
CA PHE A 221 4.72 -10.51 -1.80
C PHE A 221 5.72 -10.37 -2.96
N ALA A 222 6.75 -9.53 -2.82
CA ALA A 222 7.83 -9.47 -3.81
C ALA A 222 8.51 -10.82 -4.01
N ASN A 223 8.75 -11.55 -2.93
CA ASN A 223 9.34 -12.89 -2.97
C ASN A 223 8.41 -13.89 -3.66
N VAL A 224 7.10 -13.83 -3.37
CA VAL A 224 6.11 -14.67 -4.08
C VAL A 224 6.10 -14.32 -5.57
N CYS A 225 5.99 -13.05 -5.94
CA CYS A 225 6.04 -12.63 -7.34
C CYS A 225 7.31 -13.12 -8.06
N SER A 226 8.46 -13.04 -7.38
CA SER A 226 9.74 -13.51 -7.92
C SER A 226 9.75 -15.00 -8.25
N GLN A 227 9.12 -15.84 -7.42
CA GLN A 227 9.01 -17.29 -7.65
C GLN A 227 8.26 -17.61 -8.96
N TYR A 228 7.25 -16.79 -9.27
CA TYR A 228 6.46 -16.93 -10.49
C TYR A 228 7.02 -16.12 -11.68
N GLY A 229 8.12 -15.37 -11.48
CA GLY A 229 8.66 -14.49 -12.51
C GLY A 229 7.74 -13.31 -12.84
N VAL A 230 6.93 -12.87 -11.88
CA VAL A 230 5.98 -11.76 -12.00
C VAL A 230 6.60 -10.50 -11.43
N ILE A 231 6.41 -9.36 -12.10
CA ILE A 231 6.78 -8.05 -11.57
C ILE A 231 5.77 -7.68 -10.48
N GLN A 232 6.23 -7.45 -9.24
CA GLN A 232 5.35 -7.11 -8.11
C GLN A 232 4.47 -5.89 -8.38
N GLY A 233 5.07 -4.79 -8.79
CA GLY A 233 4.40 -3.50 -8.89
C GLY A 233 4.23 -2.80 -7.54
N THR A 234 3.57 -1.64 -7.57
CA THR A 234 3.30 -0.82 -6.37
C THR A 234 1.87 -0.30 -6.42
N VAL A 235 1.14 -0.47 -5.32
CA VAL A 235 -0.21 0.08 -5.14
C VAL A 235 -0.12 1.41 -4.39
N THR A 236 -0.77 2.44 -4.94
CA THR A 236 -0.94 3.75 -4.30
C THR A 236 -2.40 3.97 -3.96
N LEU A 237 -2.67 4.61 -2.83
CA LEU A 237 -4.03 4.92 -2.40
C LEU A 237 -4.37 6.36 -2.80
N GLY A 238 -5.56 6.53 -3.40
CA GLY A 238 -6.11 7.85 -3.74
C GLY A 238 -7.07 8.40 -2.69
N SER A 239 -7.65 7.53 -1.86
CA SER A 239 -8.65 7.88 -0.86
C SER A 239 -8.05 8.70 0.30
N TYR A 240 -8.71 9.77 0.71
CA TYR A 240 -8.33 10.55 1.90
C TYR A 240 -8.51 9.75 3.19
N ARG A 241 -9.47 8.83 3.23
CA ARG A 241 -9.67 7.87 4.32
C ARG A 241 -8.39 7.12 4.65
N ASP A 242 -7.58 6.79 3.65
CA ASP A 242 -6.42 5.94 3.80
C ASP A 242 -5.08 6.69 3.89
N GLN A 243 -5.12 8.03 3.95
CA GLN A 243 -3.91 8.86 4.00
C GLN A 243 -3.41 9.11 5.41
N ASN A 244 -4.30 9.07 6.43
CA ASN A 244 -3.94 9.36 7.81
C ASN A 244 -4.78 8.55 8.79
N GLU A 245 -4.15 7.56 9.42
CA GLU A 245 -4.82 6.63 10.36
C GLU A 245 -5.48 7.35 11.54
N GLY A 246 -4.85 8.39 12.08
CA GLY A 246 -5.37 9.17 13.21
C GLY A 246 -6.64 9.93 12.85
N VAL A 247 -6.64 10.60 11.70
CA VAL A 247 -7.83 11.32 11.19
C VAL A 247 -8.97 10.34 10.93
N THR A 248 -8.66 9.22 10.28
CA THR A 248 -9.67 8.20 9.98
C THR A 248 -10.24 7.58 11.25
N SER A 249 -9.39 7.28 12.23
CA SER A 249 -9.82 6.82 13.55
C SER A 249 -10.72 7.85 14.24
N PHE A 250 -10.38 9.14 14.18
CA PHE A 250 -11.21 10.19 14.74
C PHE A 250 -12.59 10.25 14.05
N VAL A 251 -12.62 10.29 12.72
CA VAL A 251 -13.89 10.29 11.96
C VAL A 251 -14.71 9.03 12.27
N ASN A 252 -14.07 7.86 12.35
CA ASN A 252 -14.73 6.61 12.68
C ASN A 252 -15.33 6.63 14.10
N ARG A 253 -14.67 7.29 15.08
CA ARG A 253 -15.25 7.49 16.42
C ARG A 253 -16.48 8.40 16.41
N LEU A 254 -16.51 9.41 15.54
CA LEU A 254 -17.72 10.24 15.37
C LEU A 254 -18.93 9.40 14.94
N TYR A 255 -18.73 8.42 14.09
CA TYR A 255 -19.82 7.52 13.68
C TYR A 255 -20.15 6.48 14.76
N ASN A 256 -19.16 5.72 15.24
CA ASN A 256 -19.43 4.53 16.05
C ASN A 256 -19.58 4.82 17.56
N LYS A 257 -18.96 5.85 18.11
CA LYS A 257 -19.10 6.21 19.54
C LYS A 257 -20.22 7.24 19.74
N LEU A 258 -20.30 8.21 18.86
CA LEU A 258 -21.26 9.30 18.99
C LEU A 258 -22.62 8.94 18.36
N LEU A 259 -22.65 8.40 17.12
CA LEU A 259 -23.89 8.04 16.43
C LEU A 259 -24.32 6.58 16.62
N ASP A 260 -23.46 5.75 17.24
CA ASP A 260 -23.71 4.31 17.51
C ASP A 260 -24.01 3.49 16.25
N ARG A 261 -23.31 3.80 15.15
CA ARG A 261 -23.39 3.08 13.88
C ARG A 261 -22.07 3.14 13.13
N GLN A 262 -21.95 2.32 12.12
CA GLN A 262 -20.83 2.43 11.16
C GLN A 262 -21.05 3.61 10.22
N GLY A 263 -19.97 4.31 9.89
CA GLY A 263 -19.99 5.32 8.84
C GLY A 263 -20.00 4.65 7.47
N GLU A 264 -20.75 5.23 6.55
CA GLU A 264 -20.70 4.87 5.14
C GLU A 264 -19.33 5.26 4.56
N ASP A 265 -18.83 4.49 3.60
CA ASP A 265 -17.51 4.70 2.99
C ASP A 265 -17.33 6.12 2.45
N ASP A 266 -18.34 6.62 1.71
CA ASP A 266 -18.36 7.99 1.18
C ASP A 266 -18.38 9.05 2.29
N GLY A 267 -19.09 8.77 3.40
CA GLY A 267 -19.14 9.65 4.56
C GLY A 267 -17.79 9.78 5.24
N ILE A 268 -17.11 8.66 5.50
CA ILE A 268 -15.77 8.63 6.08
C ILE A 268 -14.77 9.35 5.15
N GLU A 269 -14.80 9.04 3.86
CA GLU A 269 -13.95 9.66 2.83
C GLU A 269 -14.12 11.19 2.83
N ASN A 270 -15.35 11.68 2.80
CA ASN A 270 -15.65 13.11 2.74
C ASN A 270 -15.18 13.84 4.00
N TRP A 271 -15.40 13.29 5.20
CA TRP A 271 -14.94 13.91 6.42
C TRP A 271 -13.42 13.87 6.58
N CYS A 272 -12.77 12.77 6.21
CA CYS A 272 -11.31 12.71 6.16
C CYS A 272 -10.74 13.75 5.19
N LYS A 273 -11.33 13.89 4.00
CA LYS A 273 -10.96 14.92 3.03
C LYS A 273 -11.10 16.32 3.63
N THR A 274 -12.25 16.62 4.21
CA THR A 274 -12.54 17.92 4.81
C THR A 274 -11.49 18.33 5.83
N ILE A 275 -11.11 17.41 6.73
CA ILE A 275 -10.11 17.65 7.77
C ILE A 275 -8.70 17.77 7.15
N LEU A 276 -8.30 16.83 6.30
CA LEU A 276 -6.94 16.79 5.74
C LEU A 276 -6.66 17.95 4.77
N THR A 277 -7.67 18.43 4.05
CA THR A 277 -7.53 19.59 3.17
C THR A 277 -7.75 20.92 3.91
N LYS A 278 -8.05 20.86 5.22
CA LYS A 278 -8.36 22.03 6.06
C LYS A 278 -9.50 22.88 5.51
N THR A 279 -10.46 22.24 4.83
CA THR A 279 -11.67 22.91 4.34
C THR A 279 -12.57 23.32 5.51
N ASP A 280 -12.52 22.54 6.60
CA ASP A 280 -13.14 22.87 7.88
C ASP A 280 -12.25 22.38 9.02
N THR A 281 -12.48 22.89 10.24
CA THR A 281 -11.73 22.51 11.43
C THR A 281 -12.27 21.22 12.04
N THR A 282 -11.43 20.50 12.78
CA THR A 282 -11.84 19.33 13.55
C THR A 282 -12.93 19.67 14.58
N GLU A 283 -12.86 20.86 15.21
CA GLU A 283 -13.89 21.37 16.14
C GLU A 283 -15.25 21.53 15.44
N ASN A 284 -15.29 22.15 14.25
CA ASN A 284 -16.53 22.36 13.51
C ASN A 284 -17.13 21.04 13.00
N VAL A 285 -16.30 20.14 12.49
CA VAL A 285 -16.73 18.80 12.09
C VAL A 285 -17.34 18.07 13.29
N ALA A 286 -16.65 18.05 14.42
CA ALA A 286 -17.13 17.44 15.67
C ALA A 286 -18.46 18.06 16.13
N HIS A 287 -18.57 19.38 16.09
CA HIS A 287 -19.79 20.13 16.44
C HIS A 287 -20.96 19.68 15.57
N GLY A 288 -20.74 19.59 14.24
CA GLY A 288 -21.77 19.12 13.30
C GLY A 288 -22.34 17.75 13.65
N PHE A 289 -21.49 16.84 14.17
CA PHE A 289 -21.94 15.51 14.62
C PHE A 289 -22.68 15.58 15.96
N VAL A 290 -22.13 16.25 16.99
CA VAL A 290 -22.72 16.30 18.35
C VAL A 290 -24.07 17.00 18.36
N PHE A 291 -24.25 18.00 17.51
CA PHE A 291 -25.51 18.77 17.43
C PHE A 291 -26.34 18.40 16.20
N SER A 292 -26.02 17.26 15.54
CA SER A 292 -26.86 16.70 14.48
C SER A 292 -28.21 16.21 15.04
N GLN A 293 -29.25 16.27 14.21
CA GLN A 293 -30.54 15.71 14.58
C GLN A 293 -30.43 14.22 14.93
N GLU A 294 -29.52 13.48 14.26
CA GLU A 294 -29.29 12.07 14.52
C GLU A 294 -28.79 11.83 15.95
N PHE A 295 -27.82 12.59 16.44
CA PHE A 295 -27.34 12.45 17.81
C PHE A 295 -28.35 12.96 18.83
N LEU A 296 -29.04 14.09 18.56
CA LEU A 296 -30.05 14.64 19.44
C LEU A 296 -31.21 13.66 19.66
N ASN A 297 -31.61 12.92 18.64
CA ASN A 297 -32.68 11.92 18.73
C ASN A 297 -32.31 10.71 19.61
N ARG A 298 -31.04 10.56 20.00
CA ARG A 298 -30.62 9.49 20.94
C ARG A 298 -31.08 9.79 22.38
N GLU A 299 -31.46 11.03 22.67
CA GLU A 299 -31.97 11.47 23.99
C GLU A 299 -31.10 10.98 25.16
N THR A 300 -29.77 11.08 25.00
CA THR A 300 -28.78 10.61 25.98
C THR A 300 -28.95 11.29 27.31
N SER A 301 -28.76 10.57 28.43
CA SER A 301 -28.63 11.18 29.77
C SER A 301 -27.42 12.11 29.84
N ASN A 302 -27.33 12.97 30.84
CA ASN A 302 -26.14 13.80 31.03
C ASN A 302 -24.88 12.95 31.28
N GLU A 303 -25.02 11.87 32.00
CA GLU A 303 -23.92 10.93 32.27
C GLU A 303 -23.46 10.22 30.97
N ASP A 304 -24.39 9.69 30.16
CA ASP A 304 -24.04 9.05 28.91
C ASP A 304 -23.43 10.05 27.90
N PHE A 305 -23.96 11.28 27.87
CA PHE A 305 -23.37 12.34 27.05
C PHE A 305 -21.89 12.58 27.39
N VAL A 306 -21.54 12.74 28.69
CA VAL A 306 -20.16 12.95 29.10
C VAL A 306 -19.29 11.74 28.78
N LYS A 307 -19.75 10.51 29.04
CA LYS A 307 -19.04 9.27 28.67
C LYS A 307 -18.76 9.19 27.16
N ILE A 308 -19.73 9.59 26.34
CA ILE A 308 -19.55 9.65 24.87
C ILE A 308 -18.49 10.71 24.51
N MET A 309 -18.48 11.87 25.14
CA MET A 309 -17.48 12.90 24.88
C MET A 309 -16.05 12.38 25.15
N TYR A 310 -15.81 11.72 26.27
CA TYR A 310 -14.50 11.12 26.61
C TYR A 310 -14.05 10.13 25.53
N ARG A 311 -14.93 9.16 25.17
CA ARG A 311 -14.62 8.11 24.21
C ARG A 311 -14.43 8.63 22.79
N THR A 312 -15.17 9.67 22.41
CA THR A 312 -15.13 10.22 21.03
C THR A 312 -13.94 11.16 20.86
N PHE A 313 -13.76 12.11 21.77
CA PHE A 313 -12.81 13.22 21.59
C PHE A 313 -11.45 12.93 22.21
N LEU A 314 -11.40 12.23 23.34
CA LEU A 314 -10.14 11.91 24.03
C LEU A 314 -9.64 10.49 23.82
N ASP A 315 -10.41 9.67 23.09
CA ASP A 315 -10.09 8.26 22.75
C ASP A 315 -9.74 7.40 23.97
N ARG A 316 -10.40 7.66 25.07
CA ARG A 316 -10.23 6.93 26.35
C ARG A 316 -11.52 6.86 27.14
N GLU A 317 -11.51 5.97 28.13
CA GLU A 317 -12.56 5.98 29.15
C GLU A 317 -12.40 7.19 30.08
N TYR A 318 -13.51 7.57 30.69
CA TYR A 318 -13.55 8.64 31.68
C TYR A 318 -12.82 8.21 32.97
N ASP A 319 -12.34 9.20 33.70
CA ASP A 319 -12.03 9.04 35.13
C ASP A 319 -13.23 9.51 35.97
N GLU A 320 -13.42 8.88 37.15
CA GLU A 320 -14.60 9.13 37.97
C GLU A 320 -14.73 10.62 38.40
N ALA A 321 -13.63 11.28 38.72
CA ALA A 321 -13.64 12.66 39.17
C ALA A 321 -14.06 13.62 37.99
N GLY A 322 -13.54 13.35 36.79
CA GLY A 322 -13.91 14.12 35.60
C GLY A 322 -15.36 13.90 35.18
N LEU A 323 -15.84 12.64 35.28
CA LEU A 323 -17.24 12.34 35.04
C LEU A 323 -18.16 13.08 36.02
N GLU A 324 -17.88 12.99 37.34
CA GLU A 324 -18.66 13.66 38.38
C GLU A 324 -18.69 15.18 38.18
N ASP A 325 -17.57 15.83 37.86
CA ASP A 325 -17.49 17.28 37.64
C ASP A 325 -18.37 17.68 36.45
N TRP A 326 -18.21 17.05 35.27
CA TRP A 326 -18.96 17.42 34.08
C TRP A 326 -20.47 17.13 34.21
N VAL A 327 -20.84 16.00 34.82
CA VAL A 327 -22.26 15.64 35.07
C VAL A 327 -22.84 16.63 36.10
N GLY A 328 -22.09 16.97 37.16
CA GLY A 328 -22.49 17.97 38.13
C GLY A 328 -22.79 19.33 37.52
N ARG A 329 -21.95 19.81 36.59
CA ARG A 329 -22.17 21.05 35.84
C ARG A 329 -23.44 20.99 34.99
N LEU A 330 -23.63 19.91 34.22
CA LEU A 330 -24.84 19.72 33.40
C LEU A 330 -26.11 19.71 34.26
N ASN A 331 -26.09 19.03 35.41
CA ASN A 331 -27.21 18.95 36.35
C ASN A 331 -27.49 20.31 37.04
N SER A 332 -26.47 21.20 37.09
CA SER A 332 -26.58 22.56 37.62
C SER A 332 -26.99 23.59 36.59
N GLY A 333 -27.25 23.17 35.34
CA GLY A 333 -27.77 24.05 34.29
C GLY A 333 -26.76 24.55 33.25
N THR A 334 -25.51 24.06 33.30
CA THR A 334 -24.56 24.24 32.19
C THR A 334 -25.12 23.53 30.94
N ASP A 335 -25.07 24.18 29.78
CA ASP A 335 -25.54 23.55 28.56
C ASP A 335 -24.53 22.54 27.98
N ARG A 336 -25.01 21.67 27.13
CA ARG A 336 -24.16 20.64 26.46
C ARG A 336 -23.16 21.27 25.49
N GLU A 337 -23.46 22.42 24.95
CA GLU A 337 -22.57 23.19 24.06
C GLU A 337 -21.29 23.60 24.81
N GLU A 338 -21.43 24.10 26.05
CA GLU A 338 -20.29 24.52 26.87
C GLU A 338 -19.45 23.29 27.29
N VAL A 339 -20.08 22.19 27.64
CA VAL A 339 -19.37 20.92 27.95
C VAL A 339 -18.62 20.44 26.71
N PHE A 340 -19.24 20.37 25.54
CA PHE A 340 -18.59 20.00 24.28
C PHE A 340 -17.35 20.88 24.03
N ARG A 341 -17.47 22.20 24.15
CA ARG A 341 -16.33 23.11 24.00
C ARG A 341 -15.21 22.83 24.99
N GLY A 342 -15.56 22.41 26.21
CA GLY A 342 -14.57 21.99 27.22
C GLY A 342 -13.73 20.82 26.75
N PHE A 343 -14.32 19.85 26.05
CA PHE A 343 -13.62 18.70 25.49
C PHE A 343 -12.76 19.08 24.29
N VAL A 344 -13.33 19.73 23.27
CA VAL A 344 -12.63 20.00 21.99
C VAL A 344 -11.58 21.12 22.12
N ARG A 345 -11.60 21.89 23.21
CA ARG A 345 -10.58 22.92 23.54
C ARG A 345 -9.63 22.48 24.65
N SER A 346 -9.74 21.25 25.12
CA SER A 346 -8.80 20.70 26.09
C SER A 346 -7.41 20.53 25.50
N THR A 347 -6.39 20.67 26.34
CA THR A 347 -5.00 20.35 25.95
C THR A 347 -4.89 18.94 25.39
N GLU A 348 -5.61 17.98 26.01
CA GLU A 348 -5.59 16.57 25.60
C GLU A 348 -6.13 16.38 24.15
N PHE A 349 -7.23 17.04 23.79
CA PHE A 349 -7.75 16.99 22.42
C PHE A 349 -6.78 17.63 21.41
N HIS A 350 -6.21 18.79 21.76
CA HIS A 350 -5.23 19.46 20.89
C HIS A 350 -3.97 18.62 20.69
N GLU A 351 -3.44 17.98 21.75
CA GLU A 351 -2.30 17.06 21.63
C GLU A 351 -2.62 15.87 20.73
N LEU A 352 -3.83 15.31 20.83
CA LEU A 352 -4.28 14.22 19.97
C LEU A 352 -4.37 14.68 18.50
N MET A 353 -4.98 15.84 18.22
CA MET A 353 -5.08 16.37 16.85
C MET A 353 -3.70 16.73 16.27
N LYS A 354 -2.81 17.25 17.11
CA LYS A 354 -1.41 17.49 16.73
C LYS A 354 -0.66 16.21 16.40
N ALA A 355 -0.88 15.15 17.18
CA ALA A 355 -0.31 13.82 16.87
C ALA A 355 -0.82 13.28 15.53
N TYR A 356 -2.04 13.61 15.12
CA TYR A 356 -2.58 13.28 13.81
C TYR A 356 -2.11 14.24 12.69
N GLY A 357 -1.39 15.31 13.03
CA GLY A 357 -0.83 16.26 12.06
C GLY A 357 -1.86 17.20 11.43
N VAL A 358 -3.00 17.44 12.08
CA VAL A 358 -4.09 18.29 11.57
C VAL A 358 -4.24 19.61 12.32
N GLU A 359 -3.42 19.84 13.31
CA GLU A 359 -3.20 21.13 14.01
C GLU A 359 -1.77 21.63 13.90
#